data_e84dc925dfdc21bf3a822400531337ea
#
_entry.id   e84dc925dfdc21bf3a822400531337ea
#
_cell.length_a   1.000
_cell.length_b   1.000
_cell.length_c   1.000
_cell.angle_alpha   90.00
_cell.angle_beta   90.00
_cell.angle_gamma   90.00
#
_symmetry.space_group_name_H-M   'P 1'
#
loop_
_entity.id
_entity.type
_entity.pdbx_description
1 polymer ?
#
loop_
_entity_poly.entity_id
_entity_poly.type
_entity_poly.pdbx_seq_one_letter_code
_entity_poly.pdbx_strand_id
1 'polypeptide(L)'
;MRIIGILLCALPAIAQQYELVLKGGHVIDPKNNVNAVRDVAINGSRVAAVAPDIPAAQARKVINVQGLYVTPGIVDIHAHVWAGTRPGTTNGGQSSFYPDHLSFRTGVTTMVDPGSSGWRDFPDFRRTIIDRARTRVLAMLNIAGVGILAYELEQNVHDLNPEVTAKLAREHKDVVVGIKSAHWWAPNFISVQKAVEAGKLADVPVMVDFGYFLKERPYQTMVTDVLRPGDMSTHCFRWPAPLVDGSGKPAEFLLQARKRGVKFDVGHGGGSFHFRLAEPLTKAGFYPDSISTDMHTQSMNAAMQDMPTTMSKFLAMGMPLVEVIRASTTNPATQVKRPELGQIADGAEADIAVFRLEKGNFSYLDVIGGRIEGPERLVTEMTLRAGRIVFDYNGRSGVPWRTGDLKYPEK
;
A
#
# COMPACT_ATOMS: atom_id res chain seq x y z
N MET A 1 53.44 56.69 -5.53
CA MET A 1 52.83 55.47 -6.09
C MET A 1 52.03 54.80 -4.96
N ARG A 2 50.69 54.93 -4.95
CA ARG A 2 49.82 54.28 -3.95
C ARG A 2 49.32 52.96 -4.57
N ILE A 3 49.71 51.86 -3.95
CA ILE A 3 49.23 50.53 -4.34
C ILE A 3 47.88 50.35 -3.63
N ILE A 4 46.79 50.29 -4.43
CA ILE A 4 45.45 49.94 -3.94
C ILE A 4 45.36 48.40 -3.93
N GLY A 5 45.42 47.83 -2.72
CA GLY A 5 45.17 46.40 -2.54
C GLY A 5 43.69 46.09 -2.71
N ILE A 6 43.35 45.35 -3.75
CA ILE A 6 42.00 44.82 -3.98
C ILE A 6 41.85 43.59 -3.07
N LEU A 7 41.04 43.71 -2.01
CA LEU A 7 40.67 42.61 -1.16
C LEU A 7 39.59 41.77 -1.94
N LEU A 8 40.02 40.68 -2.55
CA LEU A 8 39.07 39.68 -3.06
C LEU A 8 38.43 38.96 -1.85
N CYS A 9 37.21 39.34 -1.51
CA CYS A 9 36.36 38.51 -0.62
C CYS A 9 35.99 37.23 -1.37
N ALA A 10 36.67 36.12 -1.07
CA ALA A 10 36.23 34.80 -1.52
C ALA A 10 34.89 34.48 -0.78
N LEU A 11 33.78 34.54 -1.52
CA LEU A 11 32.53 34.02 -1.06
C LEU A 11 32.72 32.51 -0.83
N PRO A 12 32.32 31.96 0.36
CA PRO A 12 32.42 30.54 0.56
C PRO A 12 31.52 29.84 -0.50
N ALA A 13 32.11 28.97 -1.29
CA ALA A 13 31.34 28.09 -2.17
C ALA A 13 30.42 27.24 -1.28
N ILE A 14 29.11 27.47 -1.38
CA ILE A 14 28.11 26.65 -0.70
C ILE A 14 28.24 25.26 -1.34
N ALA A 15 28.83 24.33 -0.61
CA ALA A 15 28.94 22.95 -1.06
C ALA A 15 27.53 22.38 -1.25
N GLN A 16 27.30 21.72 -2.40
CA GLN A 16 26.07 21.01 -2.67
C GLN A 16 25.94 19.85 -1.67
N GLN A 17 25.11 20.04 -0.65
CA GLN A 17 24.93 19.11 0.46
C GLN A 17 23.96 17.96 0.09
N TYR A 18 23.03 18.21 -0.86
CA TYR A 18 21.97 17.29 -1.21
C TYR A 18 22.05 16.93 -2.70
N GLU A 19 21.74 15.65 -2.99
CA GLU A 19 21.65 15.21 -4.39
C GLU A 19 20.36 15.69 -5.06
N LEU A 20 19.25 15.68 -4.30
CA LEU A 20 17.92 16.07 -4.76
C LEU A 20 17.16 16.79 -3.66
N VAL A 21 16.45 17.86 -4.02
CA VAL A 21 15.46 18.50 -3.17
C VAL A 21 14.13 18.56 -3.90
N LEU A 22 13.07 18.03 -3.28
CA LEU A 22 11.67 18.28 -3.62
C LEU A 22 11.26 19.58 -2.93
N LYS A 23 11.03 20.64 -3.71
CA LYS A 23 10.89 22.03 -3.22
C LYS A 23 9.43 22.46 -3.14
N GLY A 24 8.99 22.95 -1.98
CA GLY A 24 7.73 23.67 -1.79
C GLY A 24 6.46 22.80 -1.80
N GLY A 25 6.58 21.49 -1.61
CA GLY A 25 5.44 20.59 -1.56
C GLY A 25 4.70 20.60 -0.22
N HIS A 26 3.41 20.29 -0.24
CA HIS A 26 2.65 20.07 0.99
C HIS A 26 2.91 18.65 1.48
N VAL A 27 3.78 18.50 2.46
CA VAL A 27 4.13 17.20 3.03
C VAL A 27 3.02 16.72 3.97
N ILE A 28 2.51 15.52 3.71
CA ILE A 28 1.62 14.79 4.62
C ILE A 28 2.33 13.50 5.05
N ASP A 29 2.85 13.51 6.27
CA ASP A 29 3.45 12.35 6.91
C ASP A 29 2.76 12.11 8.27
N PRO A 30 1.73 11.25 8.29
CA PRO A 30 0.95 11.01 9.48
C PRO A 30 1.72 10.38 10.64
N LYS A 31 2.80 9.65 10.35
CA LYS A 31 3.63 9.03 11.37
C LYS A 31 4.41 10.06 12.20
N ASN A 32 4.91 11.10 11.54
CA ASN A 32 5.71 12.15 12.15
C ASN A 32 4.88 13.42 12.42
N ASN A 33 3.55 13.35 12.30
CA ASN A 33 2.61 14.47 12.51
C ASN A 33 2.94 15.70 11.66
N VAL A 34 3.45 15.48 10.43
CA VAL A 34 3.69 16.56 9.46
C VAL A 34 2.50 16.68 8.53
N ASN A 35 1.93 17.89 8.46
CA ASN A 35 0.89 18.29 7.51
C ASN A 35 1.09 19.77 7.19
N ALA A 36 2.12 20.07 6.39
CA ALA A 36 2.54 21.44 6.10
C ALA A 36 3.41 21.52 4.86
N VAL A 37 3.55 22.73 4.31
CA VAL A 37 4.51 23.00 3.23
C VAL A 37 5.93 22.78 3.78
N ARG A 38 6.69 21.89 3.14
CA ARG A 38 8.07 21.54 3.49
C ARG A 38 8.86 21.21 2.23
N ASP A 39 10.16 21.36 2.34
CA ASP A 39 11.12 20.80 1.39
C ASP A 39 11.62 19.45 1.89
N VAL A 40 11.86 18.53 0.98
CA VAL A 40 12.40 17.20 1.29
C VAL A 40 13.72 17.03 0.54
N ALA A 41 14.82 16.94 1.29
CA ALA A 41 16.14 16.67 0.74
C ALA A 41 16.45 15.18 0.77
N ILE A 42 17.15 14.71 -0.28
CA ILE A 42 17.46 13.30 -0.50
C ILE A 42 18.93 13.15 -0.83
N ASN A 43 19.61 12.18 -0.18
CA ASN A 43 20.96 11.75 -0.52
C ASN A 43 20.96 10.22 -0.70
N GLY A 44 21.41 9.76 -1.85
CA GLY A 44 21.37 8.34 -2.19
C GLY A 44 19.97 7.76 -2.04
N SER A 45 19.83 6.76 -1.21
CA SER A 45 18.53 6.10 -0.94
C SER A 45 17.76 6.66 0.25
N ARG A 46 18.25 7.74 0.89
CA ARG A 46 17.73 8.21 2.18
C ARG A 46 17.19 9.65 2.09
N VAL A 47 16.15 9.90 2.88
CA VAL A 47 15.75 11.27 3.24
C VAL A 47 16.86 11.87 4.10
N ALA A 48 17.41 13.00 3.67
CA ALA A 48 18.50 13.67 4.36
C ALA A 48 17.99 14.79 5.29
N ALA A 49 16.89 15.44 4.92
CA ALA A 49 16.24 16.46 5.75
C ALA A 49 14.79 16.72 5.30
N VAL A 50 13.93 17.10 6.25
CA VAL A 50 12.61 17.66 6.02
C VAL A 50 12.53 19.01 6.74
N ALA A 51 12.46 20.11 5.98
CA ALA A 51 12.55 21.45 6.56
C ALA A 51 11.56 22.44 5.91
N PRO A 52 11.22 23.54 6.58
CA PRO A 52 10.38 24.58 6.00
C PRO A 52 10.96 25.21 4.73
N ASP A 53 12.27 25.36 4.69
CA ASP A 53 13.00 25.89 3.54
C ASP A 53 14.42 25.31 3.49
N ILE A 54 14.80 24.77 2.33
CA ILE A 54 16.15 24.31 2.03
C ILE A 54 16.65 25.15 0.85
N PRO A 55 17.74 25.92 1.01
CA PRO A 55 18.28 26.75 -0.08
C PRO A 55 18.58 25.90 -1.32
N ALA A 56 18.09 26.32 -2.48
CA ALA A 56 18.29 25.61 -3.75
C ALA A 56 19.78 25.38 -4.08
N ALA A 57 20.66 26.32 -3.67
CA ALA A 57 22.10 26.23 -3.87
C ALA A 57 22.76 25.06 -3.15
N GLN A 58 22.10 24.49 -2.13
CA GLN A 58 22.59 23.30 -1.40
C GLN A 58 22.28 21.97 -2.13
N ALA A 59 21.52 22.00 -3.21
CA ALA A 59 21.13 20.80 -3.94
C ALA A 59 21.76 20.73 -5.33
N ARG A 60 22.16 19.52 -5.75
CA ARG A 60 22.60 19.26 -7.12
C ARG A 60 21.43 19.33 -8.09
N LYS A 61 20.24 18.90 -7.65
CA LYS A 61 19.00 18.94 -8.41
C LYS A 61 17.86 19.42 -7.53
N VAL A 62 17.05 20.35 -8.04
CA VAL A 62 15.84 20.84 -7.38
C VAL A 62 14.66 20.53 -8.28
N ILE A 63 13.63 19.93 -7.71
CA ILE A 63 12.36 19.70 -8.40
C ILE A 63 11.29 20.49 -7.68
N ASN A 64 10.66 21.42 -8.41
CA ASN A 64 9.54 22.19 -7.89
C ASN A 64 8.28 21.31 -7.82
N VAL A 65 7.80 21.08 -6.62
CA VAL A 65 6.56 20.34 -6.31
C VAL A 65 5.54 21.22 -5.58
N GLN A 66 5.63 22.54 -5.74
CA GLN A 66 4.66 23.49 -5.19
C GLN A 66 3.26 23.21 -5.70
N GLY A 67 2.27 23.24 -4.80
CA GLY A 67 0.89 22.90 -5.11
C GLY A 67 0.60 21.41 -5.19
N LEU A 68 1.58 20.57 -4.95
CA LEU A 68 1.44 19.11 -4.89
C LEU A 68 1.55 18.61 -3.45
N TYR A 69 0.99 17.43 -3.21
CA TYR A 69 1.12 16.72 -1.94
C TYR A 69 2.28 15.72 -2.02
N VAL A 70 3.18 15.82 -1.07
CA VAL A 70 4.33 14.91 -0.92
C VAL A 70 4.04 13.98 0.26
N THR A 71 3.96 12.70 0.00
CA THR A 71 3.59 11.69 0.99
C THR A 71 4.66 10.60 1.06
N PRO A 72 4.73 9.80 2.13
CA PRO A 72 5.45 8.53 2.07
C PRO A 72 4.98 7.73 0.86
N GLY A 73 5.86 6.90 0.31
CA GLY A 73 5.48 5.95 -0.72
C GLY A 73 4.35 5.04 -0.23
N ILE A 74 3.37 4.83 -1.07
CA ILE A 74 2.19 4.06 -0.73
C ILE A 74 2.57 2.59 -0.47
N VAL A 75 1.95 2.01 0.56
CA VAL A 75 2.09 0.61 0.95
C VAL A 75 0.78 -0.11 0.69
N ASP A 76 0.69 -0.81 -0.44
CA ASP A 76 -0.47 -1.62 -0.79
C ASP A 76 -0.30 -3.03 -0.22
N ILE A 77 -1.05 -3.35 0.83
CA ILE A 77 -0.93 -4.63 1.52
C ILE A 77 -1.77 -5.76 0.92
N HIS A 78 -2.37 -5.52 -0.25
CA HIS A 78 -3.19 -6.51 -0.93
C HIS A 78 -3.07 -6.36 -2.44
N ALA A 79 -2.10 -7.07 -3.04
CA ALA A 79 -1.90 -7.10 -4.49
C ALA A 79 -1.31 -8.44 -4.94
N HIS A 80 -1.89 -9.07 -5.96
CA HIS A 80 -1.48 -10.39 -6.45
C HIS A 80 -0.45 -10.27 -7.57
N VAL A 81 0.83 -10.47 -7.21
CA VAL A 81 1.98 -10.19 -8.10
C VAL A 81 2.73 -11.44 -8.55
N TRP A 82 2.29 -12.63 -8.14
CA TRP A 82 2.93 -13.88 -8.53
C TRP A 82 1.98 -14.82 -9.27
N ALA A 83 2.28 -15.05 -10.54
CA ALA A 83 1.48 -15.92 -11.40
C ALA A 83 1.60 -17.42 -11.08
N GLY A 84 2.58 -17.80 -10.25
CA GLY A 84 2.84 -19.22 -9.97
C GLY A 84 3.61 -19.93 -11.08
N THR A 85 3.87 -21.20 -10.84
CA THR A 85 4.56 -22.10 -11.79
C THR A 85 3.61 -23.13 -12.42
N ARG A 86 2.33 -23.08 -12.08
CA ARG A 86 1.27 -23.99 -12.53
C ARG A 86 0.14 -23.20 -13.18
N PRO A 87 -0.60 -23.81 -14.10
CA PRO A 87 -1.84 -23.21 -14.59
C PRO A 87 -2.77 -22.92 -13.41
N GLY A 88 -3.28 -21.70 -13.33
CA GLY A 88 -4.20 -21.26 -12.30
C GLY A 88 -5.23 -20.29 -12.88
N THR A 89 -6.41 -20.22 -12.27
CA THR A 89 -7.55 -19.45 -12.75
C THR A 89 -8.01 -18.36 -11.78
N THR A 90 -7.40 -18.26 -10.63
CA THR A 90 -7.77 -17.31 -9.58
C THR A 90 -6.81 -16.14 -9.48
N ASN A 91 -6.91 -15.30 -8.45
CA ASN A 91 -6.13 -14.08 -8.25
C ASN A 91 -4.61 -14.31 -8.24
N GLY A 92 -4.15 -15.48 -7.79
CA GLY A 92 -2.85 -16.03 -8.15
C GLY A 92 -2.89 -16.59 -9.58
N GLY A 93 -1.81 -17.02 -10.12
CA GLY A 93 -1.78 -17.58 -11.47
C GLY A 93 -1.95 -16.52 -12.56
N GLN A 94 -2.72 -16.82 -13.60
CA GLN A 94 -2.85 -15.97 -14.80
C GLN A 94 -3.46 -14.58 -14.52
N SER A 95 -4.17 -14.42 -13.42
CA SER A 95 -4.73 -13.12 -13.02
C SER A 95 -3.70 -12.20 -12.34
N SER A 96 -2.53 -12.68 -11.97
CA SER A 96 -1.45 -11.87 -11.39
C SER A 96 -0.78 -10.99 -12.44
N PHE A 97 -0.09 -9.95 -11.96
CA PHE A 97 0.68 -9.03 -12.82
C PHE A 97 2.10 -8.86 -12.25
N TYR A 98 3.05 -8.42 -13.08
CA TYR A 98 4.39 -8.10 -12.61
C TYR A 98 4.37 -6.72 -11.92
N PRO A 99 4.88 -6.58 -10.67
CA PRO A 99 4.65 -5.39 -9.83
C PRO A 99 5.12 -4.09 -10.46
N ASP A 100 6.26 -4.08 -11.13
CA ASP A 100 6.84 -2.86 -11.74
C ASP A 100 6.03 -2.29 -12.91
N HIS A 101 5.08 -3.06 -13.45
CA HIS A 101 4.22 -2.57 -14.54
C HIS A 101 3.27 -1.47 -14.10
N LEU A 102 2.88 -1.45 -12.82
CA LEU A 102 1.84 -0.53 -12.36
C LEU A 102 2.18 0.21 -11.07
N SER A 103 2.95 -0.37 -10.14
CA SER A 103 3.22 0.17 -8.82
C SER A 103 3.64 1.65 -8.85
N PHE A 104 4.69 1.95 -9.60
CA PHE A 104 5.27 3.29 -9.62
C PHE A 104 4.36 4.35 -10.24
N ARG A 105 3.53 3.96 -11.20
CA ARG A 105 2.56 4.87 -11.83
C ARG A 105 1.43 5.27 -10.89
N THR A 106 1.28 4.55 -9.79
CA THR A 106 0.20 4.73 -8.81
C THR A 106 0.69 5.23 -7.45
N GLY A 107 1.98 5.62 -7.36
CA GLY A 107 2.58 6.07 -6.09
C GLY A 107 2.96 4.94 -5.14
N VAL A 108 2.72 3.69 -5.52
CA VAL A 108 3.00 2.52 -4.70
C VAL A 108 4.49 2.17 -4.78
N THR A 109 5.16 2.13 -3.64
CA THR A 109 6.58 1.74 -3.52
C THR A 109 6.75 0.36 -2.89
N THR A 110 5.73 -0.10 -2.17
CA THR A 110 5.70 -1.41 -1.51
C THR A 110 4.38 -2.11 -1.79
N MET A 111 4.45 -3.35 -2.25
CA MET A 111 3.30 -4.25 -2.41
C MET A 111 3.48 -5.46 -1.52
N VAL A 112 2.41 -5.88 -0.85
CA VAL A 112 2.36 -7.17 -0.15
C VAL A 112 1.45 -8.10 -0.94
N ASP A 113 1.98 -9.23 -1.35
CA ASP A 113 1.19 -10.30 -1.96
C ASP A 113 0.56 -11.16 -0.87
N PRO A 114 -0.77 -11.13 -0.73
CA PRO A 114 -1.43 -11.84 0.35
C PRO A 114 -1.84 -13.26 -0.04
N GLY A 115 -0.85 -14.11 -0.28
CA GLY A 115 -1.06 -15.53 -0.38
C GLY A 115 -1.26 -16.08 -1.77
N SER A 116 -0.83 -15.38 -2.84
CA SER A 116 -0.70 -16.02 -4.17
C SER A 116 0.15 -17.29 -4.07
N SER A 117 1.19 -17.31 -3.21
CA SER A 117 1.92 -18.50 -2.85
C SER A 117 1.58 -19.00 -1.44
N GLY A 118 1.58 -20.31 -1.27
CA GLY A 118 1.68 -20.96 0.02
C GLY A 118 3.13 -21.40 0.29
N TRP A 119 3.31 -22.26 1.31
CA TRP A 119 4.64 -22.73 1.69
C TRP A 119 5.31 -23.64 0.63
N ARG A 120 4.56 -24.23 -0.29
CA ARG A 120 5.10 -25.12 -1.32
C ARG A 120 5.90 -24.39 -2.38
N ASP A 121 5.39 -23.25 -2.82
CA ASP A 121 5.87 -22.56 -4.01
C ASP A 121 6.56 -21.22 -3.68
N PHE A 122 6.64 -20.85 -2.40
CA PHE A 122 7.23 -19.58 -1.97
C PHE A 122 8.70 -19.38 -2.41
N PRO A 123 9.58 -20.40 -2.42
CA PRO A 123 10.94 -20.22 -2.93
C PRO A 123 10.97 -19.75 -4.39
N ASP A 124 10.05 -20.24 -5.24
CA ASP A 124 9.92 -19.80 -6.61
C ASP A 124 9.38 -18.37 -6.70
N PHE A 125 8.39 -18.01 -5.88
CA PHE A 125 7.89 -16.64 -5.78
C PHE A 125 9.02 -15.68 -5.39
N ARG A 126 9.78 -16.02 -4.36
CA ARG A 126 10.93 -15.22 -3.94
C ARG A 126 11.92 -15.01 -5.09
N ARG A 127 12.37 -16.09 -5.70
CA ARG A 127 13.38 -16.08 -6.76
C ARG A 127 12.92 -15.35 -8.02
N THR A 128 11.63 -15.47 -8.40
CA THR A 128 11.13 -14.96 -9.68
C THR A 128 10.59 -13.53 -9.62
N ILE A 129 10.07 -13.12 -8.49
CA ILE A 129 9.44 -11.80 -8.32
C ILE A 129 10.12 -10.98 -7.22
N ILE A 130 10.15 -11.46 -5.97
CA ILE A 130 10.58 -10.66 -4.81
C ILE A 130 12.01 -10.14 -5.01
N ASP A 131 12.93 -11.02 -5.37
CA ASP A 131 14.35 -10.70 -5.52
C ASP A 131 14.68 -9.98 -6.85
N ARG A 132 13.70 -9.76 -7.73
CA ARG A 132 13.91 -9.16 -9.07
C ARG A 132 13.18 -7.84 -9.27
N ALA A 133 12.06 -7.65 -8.62
CA ALA A 133 11.26 -6.44 -8.77
C ALA A 133 11.99 -5.21 -8.22
N ARG A 134 11.82 -4.06 -8.87
CA ARG A 134 12.26 -2.75 -8.36
C ARG A 134 11.29 -2.25 -7.28
N THR A 135 10.03 -2.60 -7.39
CA THR A 135 9.02 -2.46 -6.34
C THR A 135 9.45 -3.31 -5.15
N ARG A 136 9.35 -2.78 -3.92
CA ARG A 136 9.50 -3.65 -2.74
C ARG A 136 8.30 -4.58 -2.71
N VAL A 137 8.57 -5.88 -2.83
CA VAL A 137 7.55 -6.92 -2.70
C VAL A 137 7.76 -7.65 -1.39
N LEU A 138 6.71 -7.70 -0.58
CA LEU A 138 6.61 -8.51 0.63
C LEU A 138 5.52 -9.57 0.41
N ALA A 139 5.47 -10.58 1.25
CA ALA A 139 4.52 -11.68 1.10
C ALA A 139 3.82 -12.02 2.41
N MET A 140 2.57 -12.42 2.34
CA MET A 140 1.90 -13.25 3.34
C MET A 140 1.79 -14.66 2.76
N LEU A 141 2.21 -15.67 3.51
CA LEU A 141 2.07 -17.06 3.06
C LEU A 141 0.63 -17.52 3.20
N ASN A 142 0.04 -18.09 2.16
CA ASN A 142 -1.23 -18.77 2.32
C ASN A 142 -1.06 -19.98 3.23
N ILE A 143 -2.01 -20.19 4.16
CA ILE A 143 -2.04 -21.37 5.02
C ILE A 143 -2.24 -22.65 4.22
N ALA A 144 -2.95 -22.58 3.08
CA ALA A 144 -2.96 -23.64 2.08
C ALA A 144 -1.63 -23.65 1.33
N GLY A 145 -0.94 -24.76 1.36
CA GLY A 145 0.43 -24.86 0.84
C GLY A 145 0.58 -24.55 -0.64
N VAL A 146 -0.48 -24.72 -1.42
CA VAL A 146 -0.53 -24.39 -2.86
C VAL A 146 -0.78 -22.89 -3.16
N GLY A 147 -1.13 -22.08 -2.15
CA GLY A 147 -1.51 -20.69 -2.37
C GLY A 147 -2.87 -20.53 -3.07
N ILE A 148 -3.15 -19.32 -3.57
CA ILE A 148 -4.38 -19.00 -4.31
C ILE A 148 -4.23 -19.42 -5.78
N LEU A 149 -4.35 -20.70 -6.06
CA LEU A 149 -4.30 -21.24 -7.43
C LEU A 149 -5.68 -21.61 -7.95
N ALA A 150 -6.46 -22.30 -7.13
CA ALA A 150 -7.85 -22.65 -7.40
C ALA A 150 -8.56 -22.86 -6.08
N TYR A 151 -9.79 -22.36 -5.98
CA TYR A 151 -10.56 -22.38 -4.73
C TYR A 151 -10.73 -23.78 -4.14
N GLU A 152 -10.86 -24.81 -4.98
CA GLU A 152 -10.98 -26.22 -4.58
C GLU A 152 -9.72 -26.70 -3.86
N LEU A 153 -8.54 -26.27 -4.30
CA LEU A 153 -7.27 -26.70 -3.71
C LEU A 153 -7.07 -26.09 -2.31
N GLU A 154 -7.61 -24.91 -2.06
CA GLU A 154 -7.57 -24.25 -0.75
C GLU A 154 -8.45 -24.94 0.30
N GLN A 155 -9.33 -25.87 -0.11
CA GLN A 155 -10.22 -26.62 0.80
C GLN A 155 -9.59 -27.89 1.38
N ASN A 156 -8.38 -28.23 0.99
CA ASN A 156 -7.72 -29.42 1.49
C ASN A 156 -7.15 -29.18 2.91
N VAL A 157 -7.86 -29.65 3.93
CA VAL A 157 -7.45 -29.52 5.33
C VAL A 157 -6.05 -30.07 5.62
N HIS A 158 -5.62 -31.13 4.91
CA HIS A 158 -4.30 -31.72 5.09
C HIS A 158 -3.17 -30.85 4.54
N ASP A 159 -3.48 -29.88 3.69
CA ASP A 159 -2.53 -28.91 3.15
C ASP A 159 -2.42 -27.64 4.01
N LEU A 160 -3.31 -27.46 4.99
CA LEU A 160 -3.30 -26.35 5.95
C LEU A 160 -2.31 -26.71 7.09
N ASN A 161 -1.02 -26.44 6.89
CA ASN A 161 0.03 -26.85 7.83
C ASN A 161 0.66 -25.66 8.57
N PRO A 162 0.26 -25.38 9.83
CA PRO A 162 0.77 -24.25 10.60
C PRO A 162 2.27 -24.28 10.86
N GLU A 163 2.82 -25.47 11.20
CA GLU A 163 4.23 -25.63 11.58
C GLU A 163 5.15 -25.35 10.39
N VAL A 164 4.84 -25.92 9.22
CA VAL A 164 5.62 -25.73 7.98
C VAL A 164 5.50 -24.27 7.52
N THR A 165 4.30 -23.70 7.53
CA THR A 165 4.07 -22.32 7.15
C THR A 165 4.83 -21.36 8.07
N ALA A 166 4.75 -21.57 9.39
CA ALA A 166 5.47 -20.76 10.37
C ALA A 166 6.99 -20.90 10.29
N LYS A 167 7.49 -22.12 10.04
CA LYS A 167 8.92 -22.35 9.84
C LYS A 167 9.42 -21.52 8.66
N LEU A 168 8.76 -21.63 7.53
CA LEU A 168 9.14 -20.89 6.32
C LEU A 168 9.03 -19.38 6.52
N ALA A 169 8.01 -18.89 7.21
CA ALA A 169 7.86 -17.48 7.54
C ALA A 169 9.04 -16.95 8.37
N ARG A 170 9.52 -17.71 9.35
CA ARG A 170 10.68 -17.34 10.16
C ARG A 170 11.99 -17.38 9.36
N GLU A 171 12.16 -18.35 8.48
CA GLU A 171 13.33 -18.47 7.60
C GLU A 171 13.44 -17.29 6.62
N HIS A 172 12.31 -16.72 6.23
CA HIS A 172 12.19 -15.61 5.27
C HIS A 172 11.62 -14.33 5.89
N LYS A 173 11.88 -14.06 7.18
CA LYS A 173 11.36 -12.89 7.93
C LYS A 173 11.72 -11.54 7.34
N ASP A 174 12.69 -11.49 6.44
CA ASP A 174 13.08 -10.29 5.69
C ASP A 174 11.98 -9.86 4.70
N VAL A 175 11.19 -10.80 4.19
CA VAL A 175 10.16 -10.53 3.18
C VAL A 175 8.78 -11.11 3.53
N VAL A 176 8.70 -12.15 4.38
CA VAL A 176 7.40 -12.69 4.83
C VAL A 176 6.93 -11.91 6.04
N VAL A 177 5.75 -11.28 5.90
CA VAL A 177 5.19 -10.32 6.87
C VAL A 177 3.83 -10.75 7.44
N GLY A 178 3.32 -11.90 7.06
CA GLY A 178 2.02 -12.39 7.52
C GLY A 178 1.64 -13.76 6.99
N ILE A 179 0.48 -14.22 7.42
CA ILE A 179 -0.16 -15.45 6.94
C ILE A 179 -1.52 -15.07 6.34
N LYS A 180 -1.91 -15.72 5.25
CA LYS A 180 -3.23 -15.55 4.61
C LYS A 180 -4.10 -16.77 4.83
N SER A 181 -5.37 -16.56 5.14
CA SER A 181 -6.46 -17.53 4.95
C SER A 181 -7.46 -16.94 3.97
N ALA A 182 -7.79 -17.68 2.91
CA ALA A 182 -8.69 -17.19 1.88
C ALA A 182 -9.69 -18.26 1.44
N HIS A 183 -10.82 -17.84 0.89
CA HIS A 183 -11.80 -18.60 0.12
C HIS A 183 -12.33 -19.88 0.79
N TRP A 184 -12.19 -20.03 2.12
CA TRP A 184 -12.66 -21.20 2.84
C TRP A 184 -14.19 -21.27 2.80
N TRP A 185 -14.75 -22.39 2.30
CA TRP A 185 -16.19 -22.53 2.12
C TRP A 185 -16.89 -23.52 3.06
N ALA A 186 -16.13 -24.28 3.87
CA ALA A 186 -16.75 -25.16 4.84
C ALA A 186 -17.39 -24.37 6.01
N PRO A 187 -18.41 -24.92 6.68
CA PRO A 187 -19.16 -24.27 7.75
C PRO A 187 -18.41 -24.29 9.11
N ASN A 188 -17.10 -24.00 9.09
CA ASN A 188 -16.23 -23.95 10.26
C ASN A 188 -15.08 -22.97 10.05
N PHE A 189 -14.30 -22.72 11.10
CA PHE A 189 -13.16 -21.78 11.09
C PHE A 189 -11.79 -22.47 10.95
N ILE A 190 -11.71 -23.73 10.51
CA ILE A 190 -10.45 -24.50 10.49
C ILE A 190 -9.33 -23.76 9.75
N SER A 191 -9.58 -23.22 8.56
CA SER A 191 -8.56 -22.50 7.80
C SER A 191 -8.06 -21.27 8.56
N VAL A 192 -8.98 -20.47 9.13
CA VAL A 192 -8.61 -19.27 9.92
C VAL A 192 -7.86 -19.66 11.18
N GLN A 193 -8.31 -20.70 11.89
CA GLN A 193 -7.65 -21.19 13.12
C GLN A 193 -6.23 -21.67 12.84
N LYS A 194 -6.04 -22.43 11.75
CA LYS A 194 -4.72 -22.88 11.29
C LYS A 194 -3.81 -21.71 10.90
N ALA A 195 -4.35 -20.69 10.22
CA ALA A 195 -3.61 -19.48 9.92
C ALA A 195 -3.20 -18.71 11.19
N VAL A 196 -4.11 -18.58 12.15
CA VAL A 196 -3.85 -17.95 13.46
C VAL A 196 -2.77 -18.72 14.23
N GLU A 197 -2.81 -20.06 14.21
CA GLU A 197 -1.78 -20.91 14.81
C GLU A 197 -0.42 -20.66 14.16
N ALA A 198 -0.34 -20.67 12.83
CA ALA A 198 0.89 -20.33 12.09
C ALA A 198 1.40 -18.93 12.41
N GLY A 199 0.50 -17.94 12.46
CA GLY A 199 0.81 -16.57 12.80
C GLY A 199 1.35 -16.40 14.23
N LYS A 200 0.84 -17.18 15.20
CA LYS A 200 1.38 -17.24 16.57
C LYS A 200 2.80 -17.83 16.58
N LEU A 201 3.00 -18.94 15.90
CA LEU A 201 4.30 -19.64 15.82
C LEU A 201 5.38 -18.79 15.13
N ALA A 202 5.01 -17.96 14.16
CA ALA A 202 5.93 -17.11 13.42
C ALA A 202 6.03 -15.67 13.94
N ASP A 203 5.23 -15.29 14.92
CA ASP A 203 5.08 -13.91 15.41
C ASP A 203 4.75 -12.90 14.28
N VAL A 204 3.81 -13.26 13.41
CA VAL A 204 3.31 -12.39 12.35
C VAL A 204 1.79 -12.28 12.39
N PRO A 205 1.20 -11.19 11.84
CA PRO A 205 -0.25 -11.05 11.71
C PRO A 205 -0.84 -12.04 10.71
N VAL A 206 -2.15 -12.21 10.81
CA VAL A 206 -2.94 -12.97 9.83
C VAL A 206 -3.87 -12.02 9.08
N MET A 207 -3.99 -12.20 7.77
CA MET A 207 -5.01 -11.55 6.95
C MET A 207 -6.02 -12.61 6.51
N VAL A 208 -7.30 -12.35 6.76
CA VAL A 208 -8.39 -13.25 6.40
C VAL A 208 -9.29 -12.62 5.35
N ASP A 209 -9.39 -13.27 4.18
CA ASP A 209 -10.54 -13.16 3.31
C ASP A 209 -11.60 -14.14 3.81
N PHE A 210 -12.70 -13.60 4.31
CA PHE A 210 -13.77 -14.43 4.91
C PHE A 210 -14.40 -15.40 3.89
N GLY A 211 -14.31 -15.09 2.60
CA GLY A 211 -14.80 -15.92 1.51
C GLY A 211 -16.33 -15.97 1.49
N TYR A 212 -16.89 -17.11 1.86
CA TYR A 212 -18.32 -17.36 1.80
C TYR A 212 -19.02 -17.04 3.13
N PHE A 213 -20.15 -16.34 3.07
CA PHE A 213 -20.96 -16.01 4.23
C PHE A 213 -21.96 -17.13 4.48
N LEU A 214 -21.72 -17.91 5.54
CA LEU A 214 -22.55 -19.04 5.94
C LEU A 214 -23.16 -18.77 7.32
N LYS A 215 -24.40 -19.24 7.54
CA LYS A 215 -25.09 -19.10 8.82
C LYS A 215 -24.33 -19.80 9.96
N GLU A 216 -23.75 -20.95 9.68
CA GLU A 216 -22.99 -21.78 10.61
C GLU A 216 -21.60 -21.21 10.92
N ARG A 217 -21.13 -20.26 10.11
CA ARG A 217 -19.85 -19.56 10.25
C ARG A 217 -20.10 -18.06 10.20
N PRO A 218 -20.56 -17.43 11.28
CA PRO A 218 -20.89 -16.01 11.29
C PRO A 218 -19.63 -15.14 11.19
N TYR A 219 -19.67 -14.10 10.35
CA TYR A 219 -18.59 -13.11 10.23
C TYR A 219 -18.25 -12.45 11.56
N GLN A 220 -19.29 -12.13 12.37
CA GLN A 220 -19.11 -11.59 13.71
C GLN A 220 -18.19 -12.47 14.56
N THR A 221 -18.44 -13.77 14.64
CA THR A 221 -17.62 -14.71 15.43
C THR A 221 -16.14 -14.68 14.98
N MET A 222 -15.88 -14.58 13.67
CA MET A 222 -14.51 -14.47 13.19
C MET A 222 -13.81 -13.26 13.79
N VAL A 223 -14.40 -12.07 13.70
CA VAL A 223 -13.74 -10.84 14.12
C VAL A 223 -13.75 -10.61 15.62
N THR A 224 -14.75 -11.17 16.36
CA THR A 224 -14.79 -11.01 17.81
C THR A 224 -14.04 -12.08 18.59
N ASP A 225 -13.97 -13.32 18.08
CA ASP A 225 -13.50 -14.47 18.88
C ASP A 225 -12.27 -15.16 18.29
N VAL A 226 -12.17 -15.24 16.95
CA VAL A 226 -11.12 -16.02 16.28
C VAL A 226 -9.87 -15.19 15.99
N LEU A 227 -10.03 -13.97 15.45
CA LEU A 227 -8.90 -13.09 15.14
C LEU A 227 -8.27 -12.52 16.42
N ARG A 228 -6.93 -12.38 16.40
CA ARG A 228 -6.13 -11.81 17.49
C ARG A 228 -6.00 -10.28 17.29
N PRO A 229 -5.61 -9.55 18.34
CA PRO A 229 -5.09 -8.19 18.17
C PRO A 229 -3.98 -8.15 17.12
N GLY A 230 -4.11 -7.25 16.13
CA GLY A 230 -3.20 -7.11 15.01
C GLY A 230 -3.53 -7.95 13.78
N ASP A 231 -4.39 -8.97 13.90
CA ASP A 231 -4.90 -9.69 12.73
C ASP A 231 -5.87 -8.82 11.94
N MET A 232 -6.00 -9.11 10.63
CA MET A 232 -6.72 -8.29 9.66
C MET A 232 -7.90 -9.05 9.05
N SER A 233 -9.08 -8.43 9.01
CA SER A 233 -10.16 -8.81 8.12
C SER A 233 -10.08 -7.96 6.86
N THR A 234 -9.67 -8.56 5.74
CA THR A 234 -9.71 -7.87 4.44
C THR A 234 -11.10 -7.99 3.80
N HIS A 235 -11.31 -7.25 2.71
CA HIS A 235 -12.61 -7.13 2.07
C HIS A 235 -13.70 -6.63 3.04
N CYS A 236 -13.30 -5.70 3.91
CA CYS A 236 -14.15 -5.27 5.01
C CYS A 236 -15.43 -4.54 4.58
N PHE A 237 -15.60 -4.20 3.29
CA PHE A 237 -16.82 -3.61 2.74
C PHE A 237 -17.53 -4.52 1.74
N ARG A 238 -17.33 -5.84 1.85
CA ARG A 238 -17.94 -6.84 0.98
C ARG A 238 -19.36 -7.19 1.42
N TRP A 239 -20.30 -7.12 0.48
CA TRP A 239 -21.67 -7.64 0.66
C TRP A 239 -21.66 -9.19 0.64
N PRO A 240 -22.44 -9.88 1.50
CA PRO A 240 -23.46 -9.37 2.42
C PRO A 240 -23.01 -9.27 3.90
N ALA A 241 -21.77 -8.87 4.18
CA ALA A 241 -21.31 -8.72 5.57
C ALA A 241 -22.25 -7.77 6.35
N PRO A 242 -22.71 -8.16 7.58
CA PRO A 242 -23.67 -7.38 8.37
C PRO A 242 -22.99 -6.25 9.14
N LEU A 243 -22.34 -5.33 8.41
CA LEU A 243 -21.47 -4.30 8.99
C LEU A 243 -22.22 -3.07 9.51
N VAL A 244 -23.43 -2.86 8.99
CA VAL A 244 -24.27 -1.71 9.31
C VAL A 244 -25.53 -2.21 10.02
N ASP A 245 -25.88 -1.57 11.13
CA ASP A 245 -27.11 -1.88 11.86
C ASP A 245 -28.36 -1.30 11.17
N GLY A 246 -29.53 -1.57 11.73
CA GLY A 246 -30.80 -1.09 11.17
C GLY A 246 -30.95 0.45 11.16
N SER A 247 -30.07 1.19 11.84
CA SER A 247 -30.04 2.67 11.86
C SER A 247 -29.00 3.27 10.92
N GLY A 248 -28.24 2.44 10.19
CA GLY A 248 -27.17 2.89 9.31
C GLY A 248 -25.83 3.15 10.01
N LYS A 249 -25.70 2.78 11.30
CA LYS A 249 -24.45 2.92 12.06
C LYS A 249 -23.60 1.66 11.99
N PRO A 250 -22.29 1.75 12.32
CA PRO A 250 -21.45 0.57 12.46
C PRO A 250 -22.05 -0.43 13.46
N ALA A 251 -22.14 -1.68 13.07
CA ALA A 251 -22.61 -2.74 13.95
C ALA A 251 -21.70 -2.83 15.19
N GLU A 252 -22.29 -3.04 16.36
CA GLU A 252 -21.59 -3.03 17.66
C GLU A 252 -20.40 -3.98 17.70
N PHE A 253 -20.52 -5.17 17.10
CA PHE A 253 -19.42 -6.14 17.06
C PHE A 253 -18.18 -5.63 16.30
N LEU A 254 -18.34 -4.74 15.31
CA LEU A 254 -17.19 -4.11 14.61
C LEU A 254 -16.41 -3.20 15.57
N LEU A 255 -17.13 -2.41 16.38
CA LEU A 255 -16.52 -1.54 17.36
C LEU A 255 -15.79 -2.35 18.44
N GLN A 256 -16.39 -3.45 18.88
CA GLN A 256 -15.79 -4.39 19.82
C GLN A 256 -14.53 -5.05 19.24
N ALA A 257 -14.59 -5.54 18.00
CA ALA A 257 -13.45 -6.15 17.32
C ALA A 257 -12.31 -5.14 17.15
N ARG A 258 -12.60 -3.90 16.74
CA ARG A 258 -11.60 -2.82 16.64
C ARG A 258 -10.98 -2.50 18.00
N LYS A 259 -11.78 -2.40 19.07
CA LYS A 259 -11.29 -2.19 20.44
C LYS A 259 -10.36 -3.30 20.92
N ARG A 260 -10.59 -4.54 20.48
CA ARG A 260 -9.69 -5.68 20.72
C ARG A 260 -8.39 -5.58 19.89
N GLY A 261 -8.31 -4.70 18.91
CA GLY A 261 -7.13 -4.50 18.05
C GLY A 261 -7.20 -5.23 16.71
N VAL A 262 -8.33 -5.84 16.34
CA VAL A 262 -8.55 -6.39 14.99
C VAL A 262 -8.55 -5.24 13.98
N LYS A 263 -7.92 -5.45 12.83
CA LYS A 263 -7.76 -4.46 11.77
C LYS A 263 -8.72 -4.76 10.61
N PHE A 264 -9.18 -3.70 9.98
CA PHE A 264 -10.11 -3.78 8.84
C PHE A 264 -9.43 -3.21 7.61
N ASP A 265 -9.20 -4.07 6.63
CA ASP A 265 -8.54 -3.76 5.37
C ASP A 265 -9.55 -3.71 4.22
N VAL A 266 -9.37 -2.76 3.30
CA VAL A 266 -10.30 -2.57 2.18
C VAL A 266 -10.29 -3.75 1.23
N GLY A 267 -9.12 -4.14 0.70
CA GLY A 267 -9.01 -5.20 -0.29
C GLY A 267 -10.06 -5.03 -1.40
N HIS A 268 -10.03 -3.92 -2.15
CA HIS A 268 -11.13 -3.52 -3.03
C HIS A 268 -11.55 -4.62 -4.02
N GLY A 269 -10.57 -5.19 -4.76
CA GLY A 269 -10.76 -6.26 -5.71
C GLY A 269 -11.80 -5.99 -6.80
N GLY A 270 -12.15 -7.06 -7.49
CA GLY A 270 -13.21 -7.04 -8.51
C GLY A 270 -14.62 -7.32 -7.97
N GLY A 271 -14.75 -7.79 -6.70
CA GLY A 271 -16.01 -8.22 -6.12
C GLY A 271 -16.25 -7.86 -4.65
N SER A 272 -15.37 -7.05 -4.03
CA SER A 272 -15.33 -6.95 -2.57
C SER A 272 -15.55 -5.54 -2.00
N PHE A 273 -15.96 -4.58 -2.82
CA PHE A 273 -16.17 -3.21 -2.38
C PHE A 273 -17.55 -2.67 -2.81
N HIS A 274 -18.39 -2.36 -1.83
CA HIS A 274 -19.75 -1.87 -2.06
C HIS A 274 -19.99 -0.55 -1.33
N PHE A 275 -20.38 0.50 -2.05
CA PHE A 275 -20.71 1.81 -1.45
C PHE A 275 -21.83 1.71 -0.43
N ARG A 276 -22.77 0.78 -0.61
CA ARG A 276 -23.83 0.52 0.37
C ARG A 276 -23.33 0.25 1.78
N LEU A 277 -22.09 -0.28 1.91
CA LEU A 277 -21.44 -0.54 3.20
C LEU A 277 -20.37 0.52 3.52
N ALA A 278 -19.54 0.85 2.53
CA ALA A 278 -18.40 1.72 2.74
C ALA A 278 -18.82 3.18 3.07
N GLU A 279 -19.82 3.71 2.40
CA GLU A 279 -20.24 5.11 2.57
C GLU A 279 -20.82 5.37 3.97
N PRO A 280 -21.85 4.64 4.48
CA PRO A 280 -22.39 4.89 5.80
C PRO A 280 -21.36 4.69 6.91
N LEU A 281 -20.49 3.68 6.79
CA LEU A 281 -19.42 3.44 7.76
C LEU A 281 -18.39 4.59 7.75
N THR A 282 -17.97 5.05 6.57
CA THR A 282 -17.06 6.19 6.44
C THR A 282 -17.68 7.47 7.01
N LYS A 283 -18.95 7.77 6.70
CA LYS A 283 -19.69 8.93 7.26
C LYS A 283 -19.85 8.86 8.77
N ALA A 284 -19.96 7.65 9.32
CA ALA A 284 -20.00 7.43 10.76
C ALA A 284 -18.62 7.48 11.45
N GLY A 285 -17.54 7.77 10.69
CA GLY A 285 -16.17 7.81 11.22
C GLY A 285 -15.53 6.44 11.41
N PHE A 286 -16.16 5.35 10.94
CA PHE A 286 -15.56 4.03 10.91
C PHE A 286 -14.70 3.89 9.63
N TYR A 287 -13.53 4.52 9.64
CA TYR A 287 -12.57 4.40 8.54
C TYR A 287 -11.89 3.03 8.54
N PRO A 288 -11.50 2.50 7.36
CA PRO A 288 -10.67 1.30 7.31
C PRO A 288 -9.30 1.59 7.94
N ASP A 289 -8.70 0.56 8.55
CA ASP A 289 -7.33 0.69 9.06
C ASP A 289 -6.31 0.75 7.92
N SER A 290 -6.59 0.08 6.79
CA SER A 290 -5.79 0.18 5.56
C SER A 290 -6.66 0.25 4.31
N ILE A 291 -6.21 1.08 3.35
CA ILE A 291 -6.75 1.14 1.99
C ILE A 291 -5.80 0.33 1.11
N SER A 292 -6.29 -0.79 0.58
CA SER A 292 -5.56 -1.69 -0.31
C SER A 292 -6.39 -2.04 -1.53
N THR A 293 -5.75 -2.49 -2.59
CA THR A 293 -6.40 -2.63 -3.89
C THR A 293 -6.96 -4.01 -4.19
N ASP A 294 -6.39 -5.07 -3.64
CA ASP A 294 -6.59 -6.44 -4.15
C ASP A 294 -6.39 -6.46 -5.68
N MET A 295 -5.23 -5.91 -6.08
CA MET A 295 -4.92 -5.73 -7.49
C MET A 295 -4.56 -7.04 -8.16
N HIS A 296 -5.26 -7.32 -9.21
CA HIS A 296 -5.01 -8.39 -10.17
C HIS A 296 -5.60 -7.97 -11.53
N THR A 297 -5.32 -8.69 -12.62
CA THR A 297 -5.68 -8.23 -13.97
C THR A 297 -7.18 -7.99 -14.18
N GLN A 298 -8.04 -8.70 -13.46
CA GLN A 298 -9.49 -8.49 -13.55
C GLN A 298 -9.93 -7.23 -12.78
N SER A 299 -9.36 -6.96 -11.59
CA SER A 299 -9.75 -5.80 -10.77
C SER A 299 -9.21 -4.49 -11.33
N MET A 300 -8.01 -4.48 -11.93
CA MET A 300 -7.41 -3.27 -12.54
C MET A 300 -8.17 -2.80 -13.79
N ASN A 301 -8.92 -3.69 -14.45
CA ASN A 301 -9.75 -3.38 -15.60
C ASN A 301 -11.24 -3.23 -15.25
N ALA A 302 -11.56 -3.11 -13.96
CA ALA A 302 -12.93 -2.96 -13.44
C ALA A 302 -13.02 -1.72 -12.55
N ALA A 303 -13.96 -1.71 -11.59
CA ALA A 303 -14.21 -0.56 -10.72
C ALA A 303 -13.02 -0.17 -9.82
N MET A 304 -12.13 -1.09 -9.45
CA MET A 304 -10.96 -0.82 -8.62
C MET A 304 -9.98 0.12 -9.34
N GLN A 305 -9.63 -0.18 -10.58
CA GLN A 305 -8.69 0.52 -11.45
C GLN A 305 -7.26 0.54 -10.87
N ASP A 306 -7.00 1.42 -9.89
CA ASP A 306 -5.69 1.60 -9.27
C ASP A 306 -5.79 2.15 -7.82
N MET A 307 -4.64 2.31 -7.18
CA MET A 307 -4.58 2.83 -5.81
C MET A 307 -5.06 4.28 -5.70
N PRO A 308 -4.66 5.27 -6.52
CA PRO A 308 -5.19 6.62 -6.47
C PRO A 308 -6.70 6.70 -6.64
N THR A 309 -7.27 5.87 -7.51
CA THR A 309 -8.73 5.76 -7.69
C THR A 309 -9.39 5.21 -6.43
N THR A 310 -8.82 4.14 -5.84
CA THR A 310 -9.33 3.56 -4.59
C THR A 310 -9.26 4.58 -3.45
N MET A 311 -8.16 5.30 -3.29
CA MET A 311 -8.01 6.38 -2.31
C MET A 311 -9.03 7.51 -2.54
N SER A 312 -9.26 7.88 -3.80
CA SER A 312 -10.20 8.97 -4.18
C SER A 312 -11.66 8.63 -3.86
N LYS A 313 -12.05 7.35 -3.85
CA LYS A 313 -13.38 6.92 -3.40
C LYS A 313 -13.61 7.28 -1.93
N PHE A 314 -12.59 7.13 -1.08
CA PHE A 314 -12.70 7.50 0.33
C PHE A 314 -12.79 9.02 0.51
N LEU A 315 -12.10 9.82 -0.32
CA LEU A 315 -12.31 11.27 -0.36
C LEU A 315 -13.74 11.61 -0.74
N ALA A 316 -14.30 10.98 -1.78
CA ALA A 316 -15.68 11.17 -2.22
C ALA A 316 -16.71 10.78 -1.13
N MET A 317 -16.39 9.81 -0.26
CA MET A 317 -17.22 9.45 0.90
C MET A 317 -17.01 10.35 2.13
N GLY A 318 -16.11 11.36 2.05
CA GLY A 318 -15.85 12.34 3.11
C GLY A 318 -14.75 11.99 4.10
N MET A 319 -13.93 10.98 3.83
CA MET A 319 -12.73 10.69 4.63
C MET A 319 -11.69 11.81 4.41
N PRO A 320 -11.15 12.43 5.47
CA PRO A 320 -10.14 13.48 5.32
C PRO A 320 -8.88 12.98 4.60
N LEU A 321 -8.27 13.83 3.75
CA LEU A 321 -7.07 13.46 2.97
C LEU A 321 -5.94 12.91 3.86
N VAL A 322 -5.69 13.50 5.02
CA VAL A 322 -4.67 13.03 5.96
C VAL A 322 -4.94 11.59 6.42
N GLU A 323 -6.21 11.25 6.66
CA GLU A 323 -6.60 9.90 7.07
C GLU A 323 -6.53 8.91 5.88
N VAL A 324 -6.86 9.34 4.66
CA VAL A 324 -6.65 8.54 3.44
C VAL A 324 -5.16 8.22 3.27
N ILE A 325 -4.28 9.21 3.43
CA ILE A 325 -2.82 8.99 3.37
C ILE A 325 -2.36 8.09 4.50
N ARG A 326 -2.84 8.30 5.74
CA ARG A 326 -2.53 7.45 6.89
C ARG A 326 -2.89 5.98 6.63
N ALA A 327 -4.09 5.74 6.12
CA ALA A 327 -4.58 4.40 5.80
C ALA A 327 -3.91 3.76 4.57
N SER A 328 -3.14 4.53 3.79
CA SER A 328 -2.41 4.05 2.61
C SER A 328 -0.89 4.01 2.81
N THR A 329 -0.38 4.46 3.96
CA THR A 329 1.07 4.55 4.24
C THR A 329 1.43 3.99 5.61
N THR A 330 1.26 4.78 6.67
CA THR A 330 1.69 4.47 8.05
C THR A 330 0.97 3.27 8.64
N ASN A 331 -0.36 3.22 8.47
CA ASN A 331 -1.14 2.13 9.04
C ASN A 331 -0.82 0.77 8.40
N PRO A 332 -0.88 0.60 7.07
CA PRO A 332 -0.53 -0.69 6.46
C PRO A 332 0.91 -1.10 6.76
N ALA A 333 1.88 -0.18 6.79
CA ALA A 333 3.25 -0.48 7.19
C ALA A 333 3.32 -1.05 8.62
N THR A 334 2.57 -0.46 9.56
CA THR A 334 2.49 -0.93 10.95
C THR A 334 1.79 -2.28 11.05
N GLN A 335 0.71 -2.48 10.29
CA GLN A 335 -0.05 -3.74 10.28
C GLN A 335 0.80 -4.93 9.84
N VAL A 336 1.71 -4.72 8.90
CA VAL A 336 2.64 -5.77 8.42
C VAL A 336 3.97 -5.79 9.18
N LYS A 337 4.03 -5.17 10.37
CA LYS A 337 5.23 -5.10 11.24
C LYS A 337 6.47 -4.53 10.54
N ARG A 338 6.28 -3.59 9.60
CA ARG A 338 7.35 -2.86 8.90
C ARG A 338 7.23 -1.35 9.17
N PRO A 339 7.29 -0.92 10.44
CA PRO A 339 7.04 0.48 10.82
C PRO A 339 8.09 1.45 10.29
N GLU A 340 9.22 0.97 9.79
CA GLU A 340 10.23 1.80 9.09
C GLU A 340 9.73 2.31 7.73
N LEU A 341 8.71 1.68 7.15
CA LEU A 341 8.04 2.13 5.93
C LEU A 341 6.95 3.18 6.26
N GLY A 342 6.37 3.78 5.23
CA GLY A 342 5.22 4.68 5.36
C GLY A 342 5.54 5.96 6.14
N GLN A 343 6.75 6.53 5.99
CA GLN A 343 7.19 7.78 6.61
C GLN A 343 8.17 8.57 5.73
N ILE A 344 8.25 9.89 5.97
CA ILE A 344 9.26 10.78 5.43
C ILE A 344 9.98 11.44 6.63
N ALA A 345 11.05 10.82 7.11
CA ALA A 345 11.83 11.31 8.23
C ALA A 345 13.32 11.26 7.89
N ASP A 346 14.10 12.08 8.57
CA ASP A 346 15.56 12.09 8.43
C ASP A 346 16.12 10.69 8.66
N GLY A 347 16.92 10.20 7.72
CA GLY A 347 17.48 8.86 7.71
C GLY A 347 16.53 7.75 7.23
N ALA A 348 15.24 8.00 7.04
CA ALA A 348 14.33 7.02 6.46
C ALA A 348 14.67 6.74 4.99
N GLU A 349 14.30 5.57 4.49
CA GLU A 349 14.42 5.28 3.07
C GLU A 349 13.53 6.25 2.27
N ALA A 350 14.08 6.83 1.22
CA ALA A 350 13.39 7.84 0.40
C ALA A 350 12.41 7.17 -0.58
N ASP A 351 11.38 6.52 -0.03
CA ASP A 351 10.21 6.04 -0.72
C ASP A 351 9.13 7.13 -0.61
N ILE A 352 8.84 7.81 -1.71
CA ILE A 352 8.02 9.02 -1.72
C ILE A 352 7.04 8.94 -2.89
N ALA A 353 5.78 9.30 -2.62
CA ALA A 353 4.78 9.55 -3.66
C ALA A 353 4.41 11.04 -3.66
N VAL A 354 4.33 11.61 -4.85
CA VAL A 354 3.88 12.99 -5.05
C VAL A 354 2.57 12.95 -5.81
N PHE A 355 1.54 13.58 -5.25
CA PHE A 355 0.20 13.60 -5.82
C PHE A 355 -0.25 15.01 -6.18
N ARG A 356 -0.98 15.12 -7.27
CA ARG A 356 -1.86 16.25 -7.56
C ARG A 356 -3.27 15.90 -7.09
N LEU A 357 -3.88 16.77 -6.31
CA LEU A 357 -5.29 16.70 -5.97
C LEU A 357 -6.07 17.56 -6.99
N GLU A 358 -6.64 16.89 -7.98
CA GLU A 358 -7.48 17.55 -8.98
C GLU A 358 -8.84 17.88 -8.38
N LYS A 359 -9.34 19.08 -8.71
CA LYS A 359 -10.69 19.52 -8.38
C LYS A 359 -11.57 19.50 -9.62
N GLY A 360 -12.80 19.00 -9.48
CA GLY A 360 -13.73 18.86 -10.60
C GLY A 360 -14.94 18.00 -10.23
N ASN A 361 -15.63 17.51 -11.23
CA ASN A 361 -16.74 16.57 -11.06
C ASN A 361 -16.26 15.18 -11.47
N PHE A 362 -16.00 14.35 -10.50
CA PHE A 362 -15.53 12.98 -10.71
C PHE A 362 -16.59 11.98 -10.27
N SER A 363 -16.63 10.83 -10.92
CA SER A 363 -17.51 9.73 -10.56
C SER A 363 -16.71 8.46 -10.36
N TYR A 364 -17.11 7.67 -9.38
CA TYR A 364 -16.47 6.41 -9.04
C TYR A 364 -17.51 5.30 -8.99
N LEU A 365 -17.11 4.10 -9.38
CA LEU A 365 -17.97 2.91 -9.36
C LEU A 365 -17.57 1.97 -8.22
N ASP A 366 -18.55 1.28 -7.64
CA ASP A 366 -18.31 0.07 -6.87
C ASP A 366 -18.38 -1.19 -7.75
N VAL A 367 -18.16 -2.36 -7.15
CA VAL A 367 -18.03 -3.63 -7.89
C VAL A 367 -19.31 -4.13 -8.53
N ILE A 368 -20.49 -3.55 -8.22
CA ILE A 368 -21.78 -3.88 -8.83
C ILE A 368 -22.35 -2.77 -9.71
N GLY A 369 -21.52 -1.72 -9.98
CA GLY A 369 -21.93 -0.58 -10.80
C GLY A 369 -22.62 0.54 -10.03
N GLY A 370 -22.65 0.50 -8.68
CA GLY A 370 -23.07 1.63 -7.86
C GLY A 370 -22.12 2.81 -8.08
N ARG A 371 -22.67 4.02 -8.29
CA ARG A 371 -21.89 5.23 -8.57
C ARG A 371 -21.96 6.23 -7.43
N ILE A 372 -20.80 6.78 -7.03
CA ILE A 372 -20.69 7.94 -6.15
C ILE A 372 -19.97 9.07 -6.88
N GLU A 373 -20.33 10.31 -6.57
CA GLU A 373 -19.68 11.50 -7.10
C GLU A 373 -18.82 12.18 -6.03
N GLY A 374 -17.73 12.82 -6.46
CA GLY A 374 -16.84 13.54 -5.57
C GLY A 374 -16.17 14.72 -6.28
N PRO A 375 -15.83 15.80 -5.52
CA PRO A 375 -15.22 16.99 -6.07
C PRO A 375 -13.70 16.89 -6.28
N GLU A 376 -13.08 15.78 -5.86
CA GLU A 376 -11.62 15.65 -5.82
C GLU A 376 -11.17 14.29 -6.32
N ARG A 377 -9.98 14.27 -6.97
CA ARG A 377 -9.31 13.08 -7.46
C ARG A 377 -7.81 13.17 -7.23
N LEU A 378 -7.22 12.14 -6.66
CA LEU A 378 -5.78 11.98 -6.57
C LEU A 378 -5.20 11.47 -7.89
N VAL A 379 -4.15 12.14 -8.36
CA VAL A 379 -3.37 11.73 -9.54
C VAL A 379 -1.92 11.68 -9.16
N THR A 380 -1.25 10.55 -9.41
CA THR A 380 0.18 10.42 -9.16
C THR A 380 0.96 11.31 -10.11
N GLU A 381 1.75 12.21 -9.58
CA GLU A 381 2.62 13.11 -10.33
C GLU A 381 4.05 12.58 -10.43
N MET A 382 4.56 12.01 -9.34
CA MET A 382 5.91 11.46 -9.29
C MET A 382 6.01 10.37 -8.21
N THR A 383 6.88 9.40 -8.43
CA THR A 383 7.20 8.37 -7.44
C THR A 383 8.71 8.21 -7.35
N LEU A 384 9.21 8.22 -6.11
CA LEU A 384 10.60 7.89 -5.80
C LEU A 384 10.63 6.58 -5.02
N ARG A 385 11.53 5.68 -5.41
CA ARG A 385 11.81 4.42 -4.72
C ARG A 385 13.29 4.37 -4.35
N ALA A 386 13.58 4.30 -3.05
CA ALA A 386 14.96 4.37 -2.54
C ALA A 386 15.73 5.58 -3.13
N GLY A 387 15.11 6.75 -3.10
CA GLY A 387 15.68 8.03 -3.57
C GLY A 387 15.76 8.20 -5.09
N ARG A 388 15.45 7.17 -5.87
CA ARG A 388 15.45 7.25 -7.33
C ARG A 388 14.06 7.59 -7.86
N ILE A 389 13.98 8.57 -8.76
CA ILE A 389 12.75 8.86 -9.50
C ILE A 389 12.48 7.68 -10.42
N VAL A 390 11.36 6.99 -10.18
CA VAL A 390 10.96 5.80 -10.93
C VAL A 390 9.73 6.04 -11.81
N PHE A 391 9.01 7.13 -11.54
CA PHE A 391 7.90 7.62 -12.35
C PHE A 391 7.83 9.14 -12.24
N ASP A 392 7.63 9.82 -13.37
CA ASP A 392 7.50 11.27 -13.48
C ASP A 392 6.50 11.59 -14.60
N TYR A 393 5.25 11.85 -14.19
CA TYR A 393 4.13 11.97 -15.11
C TYR A 393 4.27 13.15 -16.09
N ASN A 394 4.71 14.31 -15.56
CA ASN A 394 4.83 15.54 -16.33
C ASN A 394 6.29 15.94 -16.63
N GLY A 395 7.25 15.05 -16.45
CA GLY A 395 8.66 15.31 -16.78
C GLY A 395 9.32 16.39 -15.92
N ARG A 396 8.85 16.61 -14.68
CA ARG A 396 9.35 17.65 -13.76
C ARG A 396 10.83 17.50 -13.43
N SER A 397 11.31 16.28 -13.48
CA SER A 397 12.72 15.98 -13.25
C SER A 397 13.61 16.17 -14.48
N GLY A 398 13.02 16.37 -15.65
CA GLY A 398 13.75 16.59 -16.91
C GLY A 398 14.34 18.00 -17.02
N VAL A 399 15.17 18.18 -18.03
CA VAL A 399 15.67 19.49 -18.47
C VAL A 399 15.15 19.79 -19.88
N PRO A 400 14.96 21.07 -20.26
CA PRO A 400 14.53 21.40 -21.61
C PRO A 400 15.49 20.82 -22.65
N TRP A 401 15.00 20.03 -23.57
CA TRP A 401 15.85 19.31 -24.53
C TRP A 401 16.66 20.22 -25.45
N ARG A 402 16.20 21.46 -25.68
CA ARG A 402 16.91 22.43 -26.53
C ARG A 402 18.06 23.17 -25.82
N THR A 403 17.94 23.36 -24.50
CA THR A 403 18.85 24.22 -23.71
C THR A 403 19.55 23.49 -22.58
N GLY A 404 19.13 22.26 -22.30
CA GLY A 404 19.73 21.41 -21.28
C GLY A 404 21.00 20.75 -21.75
N ASP A 405 21.95 20.56 -20.83
CA ASP A 405 23.18 19.77 -21.10
C ASP A 405 22.80 18.27 -21.08
N LEU A 406 22.36 17.76 -22.24
CA LEU A 406 21.99 16.37 -22.43
C LEU A 406 23.13 15.58 -23.06
N LYS A 407 23.66 14.61 -22.35
CA LYS A 407 24.62 13.65 -22.89
C LYS A 407 23.86 12.48 -23.52
N TYR A 408 23.96 12.39 -24.84
CA TYR A 408 23.44 11.23 -25.56
C TYR A 408 24.42 10.06 -25.40
N PRO A 409 23.95 8.82 -25.17
CA PRO A 409 24.84 7.68 -25.14
C PRO A 409 25.55 7.54 -26.49
N GLU A 410 26.85 7.38 -26.47
CA GLU A 410 27.61 6.98 -27.65
C GLU A 410 27.10 5.60 -28.10
N LYS A 411 26.98 5.43 -29.43
CA LYS A 411 26.44 4.19 -30.02
C LYS A 411 27.40 3.03 -29.82
#